data_29c4947971106d8f2aca5a74ce779d7f
#
_entry.id   29c4947971106d8f2aca5a74ce779d7f
#
_cell.length_a   1.000
_cell.length_b   1.000
_cell.length_c   1.000
_cell.angle_alpha   90.00
_cell.angle_beta   90.00
_cell.angle_gamma   90.00
#
_symmetry.space_group_name_H-M   'P 1'
#
loop_
_entity.id
_entity.type
_entity.pdbx_description
1 polymer ?
#
loop_
_entity_poly.entity_id
_entity_poly.type
_entity_poly.pdbx_seq_one_letter_code
_entity_poly.pdbx_strand_id
1 'polypeptide(L)'
;MSQRKKVVLITGGAGFLGSHLCDRFIHDGYKVICLDNLITGNPKNIAHLLKEKNFELVKHNISKEIRFKGAVDYVLHFASPASPVDYLNFPIPTLKVGSLGTYHTLGLAKEKRAVFLLASTSEVYGDPQEHPQKETYWGHVNPIGPRGVYDEAKRFAEALTMAYHRYHKMDTKIVRIFNTYGPRMRMRDGRVVPNFIYQALHNRPLTVYGVGKQTRSFCYYSDLLEGIVRLLFSKISGPVNIGNPDEFTIIEFAQMVIRLSNTKSKIVFKTLPTDDPKQRRPDITLAKRELKWSPKVFLEEGLRETMEWFKEHMD
;
A
#
# COMPACT_ATOMS: atom_id res chain seq x y z
N MET A 1 -29.74 24.76 -5.68
CA MET A 1 -28.52 24.57 -6.49
C MET A 1 -27.91 23.21 -6.08
N SER A 2 -27.76 22.27 -7.00
CA SER A 2 -27.12 20.97 -6.68
C SER A 2 -25.67 21.23 -6.31
N GLN A 3 -25.26 20.78 -5.12
CA GLN A 3 -23.89 20.91 -4.65
C GLN A 3 -22.98 20.09 -5.58
N ARG A 4 -21.90 20.70 -6.09
CA ARG A 4 -20.95 19.99 -6.98
C ARG A 4 -20.39 18.75 -6.26
N LYS A 5 -20.32 17.63 -6.96
CA LYS A 5 -19.64 16.44 -6.44
C LYS A 5 -18.16 16.75 -6.13
N LYS A 6 -17.68 16.29 -4.98
CA LYS A 6 -16.27 16.37 -4.64
C LYS A 6 -15.46 15.42 -5.52
N VAL A 7 -14.23 15.82 -5.84
CA VAL A 7 -13.33 15.12 -6.76
C VAL A 7 -12.14 14.56 -6.00
N VAL A 8 -11.89 13.27 -6.16
CA VAL A 8 -10.72 12.56 -5.61
C VAL A 8 -9.82 12.14 -6.76
N LEU A 9 -8.58 12.58 -6.77
CA LEU A 9 -7.55 12.11 -7.69
C LEU A 9 -6.68 11.07 -6.98
N ILE A 10 -6.60 9.86 -7.55
CA ILE A 10 -5.85 8.74 -6.99
C ILE A 10 -4.74 8.38 -7.97
N THR A 11 -3.48 8.62 -7.60
CA THR A 11 -2.34 8.12 -8.39
C THR A 11 -2.07 6.66 -8.04
N GLY A 12 -1.73 5.84 -9.05
CA GLY A 12 -1.62 4.39 -8.86
C GLY A 12 -2.98 3.71 -8.69
N GLY A 13 -4.05 4.31 -9.24
CA GLY A 13 -5.43 3.84 -9.06
C GLY A 13 -5.75 2.52 -9.75
N ALA A 14 -4.93 2.04 -10.70
CA ALA A 14 -5.06 0.70 -11.29
C ALA A 14 -4.27 -0.37 -10.51
N GLY A 15 -3.56 0.00 -9.45
CA GLY A 15 -2.85 -0.92 -8.56
C GLY A 15 -3.76 -1.63 -7.57
N PHE A 16 -3.17 -2.46 -6.70
CA PHE A 16 -3.89 -3.21 -5.66
C PHE A 16 -4.76 -2.29 -4.79
N LEU A 17 -4.15 -1.48 -3.94
CA LEU A 17 -4.88 -0.61 -3.01
C LEU A 17 -5.61 0.54 -3.72
N GLY A 18 -4.99 1.09 -4.77
CA GLY A 18 -5.57 2.20 -5.54
C GLY A 18 -6.91 1.84 -6.16
N SER A 19 -7.07 0.63 -6.70
CA SER A 19 -8.33 0.19 -7.32
C SER A 19 -9.46 0.02 -6.30
N HIS A 20 -9.16 -0.49 -5.11
CA HIS A 20 -10.14 -0.56 -4.03
C HIS A 20 -10.53 0.82 -3.50
N LEU A 21 -9.59 1.78 -3.47
CA LEU A 21 -9.91 3.17 -3.14
C LEU A 21 -10.79 3.81 -4.22
N CYS A 22 -10.55 3.51 -5.51
CA CYS A 22 -11.44 3.96 -6.58
C CYS A 22 -12.87 3.47 -6.36
N ASP A 23 -13.07 2.18 -6.06
CA ASP A 23 -14.38 1.60 -5.74
C ASP A 23 -15.03 2.32 -4.55
N ARG A 24 -14.27 2.48 -3.46
CA ARG A 24 -14.78 3.11 -2.24
C ARG A 24 -15.27 4.53 -2.49
N PHE A 25 -14.49 5.37 -3.19
CA PHE A 25 -14.89 6.75 -3.42
C PHE A 25 -16.00 6.89 -4.47
N ILE A 26 -16.10 5.99 -5.46
CA ILE A 26 -17.26 5.93 -6.37
C ILE A 26 -18.53 5.58 -5.59
N HIS A 27 -18.46 4.54 -4.74
CA HIS A 27 -19.57 4.13 -3.87
C HIS A 27 -20.02 5.28 -2.94
N ASP A 28 -19.05 6.02 -2.38
CA ASP A 28 -19.32 7.16 -1.49
C ASP A 28 -19.79 8.43 -2.26
N GLY A 29 -20.02 8.32 -3.57
CA GLY A 29 -20.63 9.38 -4.40
C GLY A 29 -19.67 10.45 -4.94
N TYR A 30 -18.36 10.26 -4.83
CA TYR A 30 -17.35 11.17 -5.36
C TYR A 30 -17.20 11.01 -6.90
N LYS A 31 -16.63 12.03 -7.55
CA LYS A 31 -15.98 11.84 -8.85
C LYS A 31 -14.55 11.38 -8.59
N VAL A 32 -14.13 10.28 -9.24
CA VAL A 32 -12.80 9.68 -9.09
C VAL A 32 -12.00 9.84 -10.38
N ILE A 33 -10.77 10.35 -10.24
CA ILE A 33 -9.78 10.42 -11.31
C ILE A 33 -8.67 9.44 -10.97
N CYS A 34 -8.60 8.35 -11.70
CA CYS A 34 -7.55 7.34 -11.59
C CYS A 34 -6.38 7.75 -12.49
N LEU A 35 -5.25 8.14 -11.89
CA LEU A 35 -4.04 8.52 -12.62
C LEU A 35 -3.02 7.38 -12.50
N ASP A 36 -2.72 6.68 -13.60
CA ASP A 36 -1.81 5.54 -13.60
C ASP A 36 -1.03 5.46 -14.92
N ASN A 37 0.21 5.01 -14.88
CA ASN A 37 1.01 4.76 -16.08
C ASN A 37 1.01 3.28 -16.50
N LEU A 38 0.38 2.42 -15.69
CA LEU A 38 0.21 0.98 -15.88
C LEU A 38 1.53 0.19 -15.92
N ILE A 39 2.61 0.71 -15.32
CA ILE A 39 3.90 -0.02 -15.26
C ILE A 39 3.78 -1.27 -14.37
N THR A 40 3.02 -1.18 -13.27
CA THR A 40 2.69 -2.29 -12.36
C THR A 40 1.18 -2.40 -12.10
N GLY A 41 0.42 -1.36 -12.44
CA GLY A 41 -1.04 -1.34 -12.37
C GLY A 41 -1.68 -2.26 -13.41
N ASN A 42 -2.78 -2.91 -13.03
CA ASN A 42 -3.53 -3.81 -13.90
C ASN A 42 -4.87 -3.18 -14.29
N PRO A 43 -5.13 -2.87 -15.57
CA PRO A 43 -6.41 -2.32 -16.02
C PRO A 43 -7.63 -3.20 -15.65
N LYS A 44 -7.45 -4.52 -15.53
CA LYS A 44 -8.53 -5.44 -15.08
C LYS A 44 -9.08 -5.04 -13.70
N ASN A 45 -8.25 -4.47 -12.80
CA ASN A 45 -8.67 -4.06 -11.45
C ASN A 45 -9.72 -2.94 -11.45
N ILE A 46 -9.80 -2.14 -12.52
CA ILE A 46 -10.68 -0.98 -12.64
C ILE A 46 -11.64 -1.09 -13.86
N ALA A 47 -11.65 -2.23 -14.57
CA ALA A 47 -12.42 -2.41 -15.80
C ALA A 47 -13.92 -2.16 -15.58
N HIS A 48 -14.46 -2.60 -14.44
CA HIS A 48 -15.85 -2.41 -14.04
C HIS A 48 -16.22 -0.94 -13.83
N LEU A 49 -15.26 -0.07 -13.50
CA LEU A 49 -15.46 1.36 -13.28
C LEU A 49 -15.45 2.19 -14.57
N LEU A 50 -14.92 1.66 -15.68
CA LEU A 50 -14.75 2.41 -16.93
C LEU A 50 -16.08 2.89 -17.54
N LYS A 51 -17.20 2.31 -17.16
CA LYS A 51 -18.55 2.70 -17.61
C LYS A 51 -19.24 3.67 -16.64
N GLU A 52 -18.65 3.92 -15.47
CA GLU A 52 -19.20 4.81 -14.46
C GLU A 52 -19.01 6.27 -14.86
N LYS A 53 -20.10 7.05 -14.87
CA LYS A 53 -20.08 8.48 -15.24
C LYS A 53 -19.19 9.34 -14.33
N ASN A 54 -18.91 8.87 -13.13
CA ASN A 54 -18.10 9.57 -12.12
C ASN A 54 -16.66 9.04 -12.05
N PHE A 55 -16.26 8.17 -12.97
CA PHE A 55 -14.91 7.62 -13.02
C PHE A 55 -14.19 8.05 -14.30
N GLU A 56 -12.91 8.41 -14.17
CA GLU A 56 -12.06 8.79 -15.30
C GLU A 56 -10.67 8.15 -15.12
N LEU A 57 -10.24 7.34 -16.10
CA LEU A 57 -8.87 6.83 -16.16
C LEU A 57 -8.02 7.76 -17.03
N VAL A 58 -6.95 8.31 -16.42
CA VAL A 58 -5.95 9.12 -17.11
C VAL A 58 -4.62 8.38 -17.10
N LYS A 59 -4.18 7.92 -18.28
CA LYS A 59 -2.86 7.28 -18.41
C LYS A 59 -1.76 8.32 -18.40
N HIS A 60 -1.05 8.44 -17.27
CA HIS A 60 0.01 9.44 -17.10
C HIS A 60 1.11 8.97 -16.16
N ASN A 61 2.36 9.34 -16.46
CA ASN A 61 3.51 9.12 -15.58
C ASN A 61 3.72 10.35 -14.70
N ILE A 62 3.43 10.21 -13.42
CA ILE A 62 3.50 11.31 -12.44
C ILE A 62 4.93 11.81 -12.16
N SER A 63 5.98 11.10 -12.62
CA SER A 63 7.35 11.66 -12.63
C SER A 63 7.51 12.79 -13.64
N LYS A 64 6.49 13.07 -14.46
CA LYS A 64 6.35 14.23 -15.33
C LYS A 64 5.32 15.19 -14.73
N GLU A 65 5.35 16.45 -15.14
CA GLU A 65 4.40 17.48 -14.71
C GLU A 65 2.95 17.01 -14.92
N ILE A 66 2.11 17.23 -13.91
CA ILE A 66 0.68 16.89 -13.95
C ILE A 66 -0.10 18.17 -14.22
N ARG A 67 -0.69 18.28 -15.40
CA ARG A 67 -1.61 19.38 -15.74
C ARG A 67 -3.02 18.85 -15.75
N PHE A 68 -3.82 19.30 -14.79
CA PHE A 68 -5.21 18.90 -14.68
C PHE A 68 -6.14 20.13 -14.69
N LYS A 69 -7.10 20.14 -15.63
CA LYS A 69 -8.15 21.17 -15.69
C LYS A 69 -9.33 20.73 -14.81
N GLY A 70 -9.84 21.66 -14.03
CA GLY A 70 -10.97 21.42 -13.13
C GLY A 70 -10.60 21.35 -11.66
N ALA A 71 -11.59 21.13 -10.82
CA ALA A 71 -11.42 21.07 -9.38
C ALA A 71 -10.93 19.68 -8.94
N VAL A 72 -10.09 19.66 -7.93
CA VAL A 72 -9.68 18.46 -7.19
C VAL A 72 -9.77 18.81 -5.70
N ASP A 73 -10.51 18.03 -4.92
CA ASP A 73 -10.67 18.25 -3.49
C ASP A 73 -9.71 17.43 -2.65
N TYR A 74 -9.32 16.23 -3.17
CA TYR A 74 -8.42 15.30 -2.49
C TYR A 74 -7.44 14.70 -3.50
N VAL A 75 -6.17 14.61 -3.13
CA VAL A 75 -5.12 13.93 -3.90
C VAL A 75 -4.56 12.80 -3.03
N LEU A 76 -4.79 11.56 -3.45
CA LEU A 76 -4.27 10.35 -2.81
C LEU A 76 -3.09 9.82 -3.63
N HIS A 77 -1.89 9.91 -3.08
CA HIS A 77 -0.68 9.51 -3.78
C HIS A 77 -0.28 8.08 -3.44
N PHE A 78 -0.74 7.11 -4.27
CA PHE A 78 -0.49 5.67 -4.13
C PHE A 78 0.44 5.10 -5.20
N ALA A 79 0.77 5.85 -6.24
CA ALA A 79 1.65 5.39 -7.31
C ALA A 79 3.06 5.10 -6.80
N SER A 80 3.47 3.85 -6.86
CA SER A 80 4.83 3.39 -6.63
C SER A 80 4.95 1.91 -7.02
N PRO A 81 6.05 1.46 -7.64
CA PRO A 81 6.43 0.05 -7.60
C PRO A 81 6.69 -0.33 -6.12
N ALA A 82 5.84 -1.19 -5.54
CA ALA A 82 5.79 -1.39 -4.09
C ALA A 82 6.14 -2.81 -3.66
N SER A 83 6.32 -3.73 -4.60
CA SER A 83 6.80 -5.08 -4.28
C SER A 83 8.32 -5.20 -4.46
N PRO A 84 9.00 -6.11 -3.75
CA PRO A 84 10.43 -6.34 -3.93
C PRO A 84 10.81 -6.64 -5.37
N VAL A 85 10.02 -7.43 -6.07
CA VAL A 85 10.24 -7.72 -7.50
C VAL A 85 10.15 -6.46 -8.35
N ASP A 86 9.17 -5.59 -8.07
CA ASP A 86 8.95 -4.39 -8.88
C ASP A 86 10.04 -3.35 -8.67
N TYR A 87 10.32 -2.96 -7.42
CA TYR A 87 11.29 -1.89 -7.20
C TYR A 87 12.73 -2.30 -7.52
N LEU A 88 13.05 -3.61 -7.47
CA LEU A 88 14.35 -4.11 -7.92
C LEU A 88 14.45 -4.16 -9.46
N ASN A 89 13.35 -4.44 -10.17
CA ASN A 89 13.30 -4.40 -11.63
C ASN A 89 13.19 -2.97 -12.19
N PHE A 90 12.60 -2.05 -11.42
CA PHE A 90 12.39 -0.66 -11.80
C PHE A 90 13.00 0.33 -10.80
N PRO A 91 14.32 0.22 -10.47
CA PRO A 91 14.92 1.01 -9.38
C PRO A 91 14.87 2.51 -9.65
N ILE A 92 15.25 2.95 -10.84
CA ILE A 92 15.23 4.37 -11.19
C ILE A 92 13.80 4.92 -11.32
N PRO A 93 12.83 4.24 -11.95
CA PRO A 93 11.42 4.64 -11.89
C PRO A 93 10.88 4.74 -10.45
N THR A 94 11.27 3.86 -9.54
CA THR A 94 10.87 3.90 -8.13
C THR A 94 11.38 5.15 -7.42
N LEU A 95 12.65 5.49 -7.57
CA LEU A 95 13.21 6.73 -7.04
C LEU A 95 12.55 7.98 -7.64
N LYS A 96 12.32 7.98 -8.97
CA LYS A 96 11.64 9.11 -9.65
C LYS A 96 10.21 9.31 -9.18
N VAL A 97 9.45 8.26 -8.96
CA VAL A 97 8.06 8.40 -8.48
C VAL A 97 8.02 8.85 -7.03
N GLY A 98 8.93 8.38 -6.18
CA GLY A 98 9.04 8.83 -4.79
C GLY A 98 9.51 10.27 -4.65
N SER A 99 10.32 10.78 -5.56
CA SER A 99 10.83 12.16 -5.56
C SER A 99 10.00 13.09 -6.46
N LEU A 100 10.21 13.05 -7.76
CA LEU A 100 9.53 13.91 -8.75
C LEU A 100 8.01 13.68 -8.73
N GLY A 101 7.57 12.41 -8.62
CA GLY A 101 6.14 12.10 -8.57
C GLY A 101 5.47 12.71 -7.34
N THR A 102 6.09 12.61 -6.17
CA THR A 102 5.60 13.27 -4.95
C THR A 102 5.62 14.80 -5.09
N TYR A 103 6.68 15.36 -5.68
CA TYR A 103 6.78 16.81 -5.93
C TYR A 103 5.64 17.31 -6.83
N HIS A 104 5.38 16.64 -7.97
CA HIS A 104 4.34 17.06 -8.90
C HIS A 104 2.93 16.88 -8.32
N THR A 105 2.69 15.80 -7.57
CA THR A 105 1.38 15.57 -6.93
C THR A 105 1.11 16.56 -5.79
N LEU A 106 2.12 16.93 -5.00
CA LEU A 106 2.03 18.00 -4.01
C LEU A 106 1.81 19.37 -4.67
N GLY A 107 2.49 19.63 -5.79
CA GLY A 107 2.31 20.84 -6.60
C GLY A 107 0.87 20.98 -7.09
N LEU A 108 0.31 19.90 -7.63
CA LEU A 108 -1.10 19.85 -8.03
C LEU A 108 -2.04 20.06 -6.84
N ALA A 109 -1.83 19.36 -5.73
CA ALA A 109 -2.66 19.50 -4.53
C ALA A 109 -2.64 20.94 -4.01
N LYS A 110 -1.46 21.59 -4.00
CA LYS A 110 -1.31 23.02 -3.64
C LYS A 110 -2.09 23.92 -4.57
N GLU A 111 -1.95 23.76 -5.89
CA GLU A 111 -2.66 24.55 -6.90
C GLU A 111 -4.18 24.46 -6.72
N LYS A 112 -4.68 23.24 -6.46
CA LYS A 112 -6.12 22.96 -6.30
C LYS A 112 -6.65 23.23 -4.90
N ARG A 113 -5.80 23.57 -3.93
CA ARG A 113 -6.12 23.67 -2.50
C ARG A 113 -6.75 22.37 -1.96
N ALA A 114 -6.27 21.23 -2.46
CA ALA A 114 -6.75 19.91 -2.12
C ALA A 114 -6.06 19.37 -0.86
N VAL A 115 -6.76 18.52 -0.11
CA VAL A 115 -6.13 17.69 0.91
C VAL A 115 -5.22 16.67 0.22
N PHE A 116 -4.00 16.50 0.71
CA PHE A 116 -3.03 15.56 0.18
C PHE A 116 -2.82 14.39 1.13
N LEU A 117 -2.90 13.15 0.64
CA LEU A 117 -2.57 11.95 1.39
C LEU A 117 -1.47 11.17 0.70
N LEU A 118 -0.35 10.97 1.41
CA LEU A 118 0.77 10.13 0.99
C LEU A 118 0.59 8.70 1.49
N ALA A 119 0.58 7.73 0.58
CA ALA A 119 0.80 6.32 0.92
C ALA A 119 2.29 6.08 1.19
N SER A 120 2.70 6.18 2.44
CA SER A 120 3.99 5.73 2.94
C SER A 120 3.93 4.25 3.32
N THR A 121 4.92 3.73 3.98
CA THR A 121 5.11 2.31 4.23
C THR A 121 5.82 2.06 5.55
N SER A 122 5.66 0.88 6.12
CA SER A 122 6.48 0.41 7.23
C SER A 122 7.96 0.23 6.86
N GLU A 123 8.30 0.20 5.57
CA GLU A 123 9.70 0.08 5.12
C GLU A 123 10.56 1.30 5.50
N VAL A 124 9.95 2.47 5.81
CA VAL A 124 10.65 3.64 6.36
C VAL A 124 11.35 3.36 7.69
N TYR A 125 10.95 2.29 8.37
CA TYR A 125 11.57 1.81 9.62
C TYR A 125 12.81 0.93 9.39
N GLY A 126 13.04 0.41 8.18
CA GLY A 126 14.17 -0.47 7.85
C GLY A 126 14.16 -1.80 8.58
N ASP A 127 15.32 -2.25 9.09
CA ASP A 127 15.45 -3.36 10.05
C ASP A 127 15.33 -2.77 11.47
N PRO A 128 14.11 -2.75 12.07
CA PRO A 128 13.83 -1.91 13.22
C PRO A 128 14.51 -2.44 14.50
N GLN A 129 15.06 -1.50 15.28
CA GLN A 129 15.62 -1.77 16.61
C GLN A 129 14.59 -1.59 17.73
N GLU A 130 13.41 -1.02 17.40
CA GLU A 130 12.26 -0.90 18.31
C GLU A 130 11.12 -1.82 17.85
N HIS A 131 10.43 -2.45 18.83
CA HIS A 131 9.33 -3.36 18.58
C HIS A 131 8.25 -3.27 19.68
N PRO A 132 6.98 -3.02 19.36
CA PRO A 132 6.43 -2.64 18.05
C PRO A 132 6.90 -1.25 17.59
N GLN A 133 6.86 -0.97 16.26
CA GLN A 133 7.30 0.29 15.70
C GLN A 133 6.26 1.39 15.93
N LYS A 134 6.67 2.47 16.61
CA LYS A 134 5.87 3.70 16.81
C LYS A 134 6.15 4.72 15.72
N GLU A 135 5.22 5.64 15.49
CA GLU A 135 5.41 6.70 14.50
C GLU A 135 6.58 7.64 14.81
N THR A 136 6.97 7.75 16.08
CA THR A 136 8.12 8.56 16.54
C THR A 136 9.47 7.89 16.32
N TYR A 137 9.50 6.60 15.99
CA TYR A 137 10.74 5.90 15.67
C TYR A 137 11.25 6.30 14.28
N TRP A 138 12.51 6.73 14.18
CA TRP A 138 13.11 7.26 12.94
C TRP A 138 13.54 6.18 11.96
N GLY A 139 13.63 4.94 12.42
CA GLY A 139 14.02 3.80 11.59
C GLY A 139 15.53 3.54 11.56
N HIS A 140 15.87 2.37 11.01
CA HIS A 140 17.23 1.90 10.78
C HIS A 140 17.31 1.33 9.36
N VAL A 141 17.46 2.23 8.38
CA VAL A 141 17.46 1.91 6.95
C VAL A 141 18.90 1.85 6.43
N ASN A 142 19.19 0.85 5.57
CA ASN A 142 20.41 0.82 4.77
C ASN A 142 20.19 1.64 3.48
N PRO A 143 20.70 2.90 3.39
CA PRO A 143 20.39 3.78 2.26
C PRO A 143 21.03 3.36 0.94
N ILE A 144 22.10 2.56 1.00
CA ILE A 144 22.85 2.08 -0.19
C ILE A 144 22.58 0.62 -0.52
N GLY A 145 21.81 -0.07 0.32
CA GLY A 145 21.40 -1.46 0.06
C GLY A 145 20.38 -1.58 -1.07
N PRO A 146 20.13 -2.79 -1.58
CA PRO A 146 19.23 -3.00 -2.72
C PRO A 146 17.79 -2.54 -2.45
N ARG A 147 17.33 -2.55 -1.19
CA ARG A 147 16.01 -2.07 -0.77
C ARG A 147 15.94 -0.54 -0.65
N GLY A 148 17.11 0.13 -0.51
CA GLY A 148 17.21 1.57 -0.34
C GLY A 148 16.49 2.37 -1.44
N VAL A 149 16.36 1.83 -2.66
CA VAL A 149 15.61 2.49 -3.75
C VAL A 149 14.14 2.72 -3.42
N TYR A 150 13.52 1.84 -2.64
CA TYR A 150 12.14 1.99 -2.20
C TYR A 150 12.05 2.70 -0.85
N ASP A 151 12.87 2.28 0.10
CA ASP A 151 12.86 2.77 1.47
C ASP A 151 13.16 4.28 1.50
N GLU A 152 14.24 4.72 0.84
CA GLU A 152 14.62 6.13 0.77
C GLU A 152 13.66 6.95 -0.13
N ALA A 153 13.10 6.36 -1.20
CA ALA A 153 12.07 7.04 -1.98
C ALA A 153 10.86 7.42 -1.11
N LYS A 154 10.44 6.54 -0.20
CA LYS A 154 9.32 6.78 0.72
C LYS A 154 9.70 7.73 1.85
N ARG A 155 10.91 7.62 2.42
CA ARG A 155 11.43 8.56 3.43
C ARG A 155 11.53 9.99 2.86
N PHE A 156 12.05 10.13 1.63
CA PHE A 156 12.06 11.41 0.93
C PHE A 156 10.64 11.97 0.73
N ALA A 157 9.70 11.13 0.30
CA ALA A 157 8.31 11.53 0.10
C ALA A 157 7.64 12.03 1.38
N GLU A 158 7.89 11.40 2.54
CA GLU A 158 7.44 11.88 3.85
C GLU A 158 8.05 13.25 4.17
N ALA A 159 9.37 13.39 4.02
CA ALA A 159 10.08 14.64 4.31
C ALA A 159 9.55 15.79 3.44
N LEU A 160 9.35 15.55 2.14
CA LEU A 160 8.81 16.54 1.21
C LEU A 160 7.36 16.90 1.56
N THR A 161 6.52 15.92 1.90
CA THR A 161 5.14 16.15 2.34
C THR A 161 5.08 17.04 3.57
N MET A 162 5.92 16.79 4.57
CA MET A 162 5.98 17.60 5.78
C MET A 162 6.58 18.98 5.54
N ALA A 163 7.47 19.13 4.55
CA ALA A 163 7.96 20.45 4.14
C ALA A 163 6.83 21.30 3.54
N TYR A 164 6.02 20.73 2.64
CA TYR A 164 4.84 21.40 2.09
C TYR A 164 3.81 21.74 3.16
N HIS A 165 3.56 20.83 4.10
CA HIS A 165 2.69 21.10 5.25
C HIS A 165 3.17 22.32 6.04
N ARG A 166 4.44 22.34 6.46
CA ARG A 166 4.99 23.41 7.30
C ARG A 166 5.10 24.74 6.58
N TYR A 167 5.62 24.75 5.35
CA TYR A 167 5.89 25.97 4.60
C TYR A 167 4.64 26.55 3.93
N HIS A 168 3.84 25.71 3.27
CA HIS A 168 2.65 26.15 2.53
C HIS A 168 1.34 26.03 3.31
N LYS A 169 1.37 25.53 4.56
CA LYS A 169 0.20 25.30 5.41
C LYS A 169 -0.85 24.38 4.75
N MET A 170 -0.39 23.45 3.92
CA MET A 170 -1.26 22.49 3.27
C MET A 170 -1.83 21.48 4.27
N ASP A 171 -3.06 21.06 4.07
CA ASP A 171 -3.61 19.92 4.78
C ASP A 171 -3.06 18.63 4.15
N THR A 172 -2.13 17.98 4.87
CA THR A 172 -1.45 16.77 4.42
C THR A 172 -1.66 15.65 5.40
N LYS A 173 -1.71 14.43 4.87
CA LYS A 173 -1.81 13.18 5.64
C LYS A 173 -0.71 12.23 5.19
N ILE A 174 -0.19 11.42 6.12
CA ILE A 174 0.79 10.38 5.81
C ILE A 174 0.30 9.09 6.44
N VAL A 175 0.03 8.06 5.63
CA VAL A 175 -0.25 6.72 6.14
C VAL A 175 0.97 5.83 5.98
N ARG A 176 1.50 5.28 7.08
CA ARG A 176 2.52 4.22 7.05
C ARG A 176 1.81 2.88 7.01
N ILE A 177 1.75 2.31 5.81
CA ILE A 177 1.07 1.05 5.52
C ILE A 177 1.97 -0.11 5.93
N PHE A 178 1.46 -0.97 6.80
CA PHE A 178 2.08 -2.25 7.11
C PHE A 178 1.60 -3.33 6.16
N ASN A 179 2.24 -4.54 6.20
CA ASN A 179 1.94 -5.60 5.25
C ASN A 179 0.44 -5.82 5.08
N THR A 180 -0.03 -5.57 3.89
CA THR A 180 -1.44 -5.65 3.52
C THR A 180 -1.65 -6.69 2.43
N TYR A 181 -2.76 -7.41 2.49
CA TYR A 181 -3.10 -8.46 1.55
C TYR A 181 -4.60 -8.41 1.21
N GLY A 182 -4.98 -9.10 0.13
CA GLY A 182 -6.36 -9.20 -0.31
C GLY A 182 -6.52 -9.44 -1.82
N PRO A 183 -7.75 -9.47 -2.32
CA PRO A 183 -8.07 -9.49 -3.75
C PRO A 183 -7.33 -8.43 -4.56
N ARG A 184 -7.11 -8.67 -5.85
CA ARG A 184 -6.38 -7.80 -6.80
C ARG A 184 -4.87 -7.64 -6.52
N MET A 185 -4.32 -8.33 -5.52
CA MET A 185 -2.88 -8.50 -5.41
C MET A 185 -2.38 -9.35 -6.57
N ARG A 186 -1.21 -9.03 -7.15
CA ARG A 186 -0.61 -9.88 -8.18
C ARG A 186 -0.05 -11.16 -7.55
N MET A 187 -0.40 -12.31 -8.14
CA MET A 187 -0.01 -13.63 -7.62
C MET A 187 1.50 -13.83 -7.51
N ARG A 188 2.28 -13.17 -8.36
CA ARG A 188 3.76 -13.34 -8.42
C ARG A 188 4.48 -12.03 -8.17
N ASP A 189 4.07 -11.27 -7.16
CA ASP A 189 4.72 -10.00 -6.84
C ASP A 189 5.90 -10.12 -5.84
N GLY A 190 6.24 -11.34 -5.43
CA GLY A 190 7.36 -11.61 -4.53
C GLY A 190 7.05 -11.47 -3.04
N ARG A 191 5.90 -10.95 -2.65
CA ARG A 191 5.49 -10.89 -1.24
C ARG A 191 4.97 -12.24 -0.76
N VAL A 192 5.11 -12.50 0.55
CA VAL A 192 4.85 -13.82 1.14
C VAL A 192 3.43 -14.31 0.94
N VAL A 193 2.41 -13.44 1.12
CA VAL A 193 1.00 -13.85 1.03
C VAL A 193 0.64 -14.35 -0.37
N PRO A 194 0.78 -13.54 -1.46
CA PRO A 194 0.45 -14.02 -2.80
C PRO A 194 1.34 -15.20 -3.24
N ASN A 195 2.63 -15.22 -2.85
CA ASN A 195 3.51 -16.34 -3.21
C ASN A 195 3.05 -17.67 -2.59
N PHE A 196 2.74 -17.68 -1.29
CA PHE A 196 2.29 -18.90 -0.63
C PHE A 196 0.95 -19.38 -1.16
N ILE A 197 0.00 -18.46 -1.37
CA ILE A 197 -1.31 -18.80 -1.97
C ILE A 197 -1.10 -19.37 -3.37
N TYR A 198 -0.31 -18.71 -4.22
CA TYR A 198 -0.01 -19.20 -5.56
C TYR A 198 0.62 -20.60 -5.55
N GLN A 199 1.63 -20.82 -4.68
CA GLN A 199 2.30 -22.10 -4.55
C GLN A 199 1.35 -23.20 -4.07
N ALA A 200 0.53 -22.89 -3.05
CA ALA A 200 -0.45 -23.83 -2.51
C ALA A 200 -1.51 -24.23 -3.55
N LEU A 201 -2.09 -23.27 -4.25
CA LEU A 201 -3.12 -23.53 -5.28
C LEU A 201 -2.60 -24.34 -6.48
N HIS A 202 -1.27 -24.32 -6.73
CA HIS A 202 -0.64 -25.11 -7.78
C HIS A 202 0.03 -26.37 -7.25
N ASN A 203 -0.22 -26.78 -6.01
CA ASN A 203 0.44 -27.92 -5.34
C ASN A 203 1.98 -27.87 -5.42
N ARG A 204 2.57 -26.66 -5.46
CA ARG A 204 4.02 -26.42 -5.44
C ARG A 204 4.52 -26.28 -4.00
N PRO A 205 5.78 -26.61 -3.70
CA PRO A 205 6.33 -26.38 -2.37
C PRO A 205 6.27 -24.91 -1.96
N LEU A 206 5.86 -24.63 -0.71
CA LEU A 206 5.88 -23.29 -0.14
C LEU A 206 7.32 -22.94 0.25
N THR A 207 7.81 -21.83 -0.29
CA THR A 207 9.21 -21.40 -0.10
C THR A 207 9.32 -20.49 1.12
N VAL A 208 9.86 -21.00 2.22
CA VAL A 208 10.21 -20.25 3.43
C VAL A 208 11.67 -19.83 3.36
N TYR A 209 11.95 -18.53 3.49
CA TYR A 209 13.30 -18.02 3.55
C TYR A 209 13.83 -18.06 4.99
N GLY A 210 15.14 -18.40 5.17
CA GLY A 210 15.72 -18.64 6.47
C GLY A 210 15.09 -19.85 7.17
N VAL A 211 14.97 -19.79 8.50
CA VAL A 211 14.37 -20.85 9.34
C VAL A 211 12.86 -20.64 9.62
N GLY A 212 12.27 -19.58 9.06
CA GLY A 212 10.85 -19.27 9.20
C GLY A 212 10.42 -18.69 10.55
N LYS A 213 11.37 -18.35 11.45
CA LYS A 213 11.11 -17.76 12.77
C LYS A 213 10.90 -16.25 12.73
N GLN A 214 11.23 -15.59 11.62
CA GLN A 214 10.95 -14.16 11.44
C GLN A 214 9.44 -13.92 11.47
N THR A 215 9.02 -12.83 12.13
CA THR A 215 7.61 -12.51 12.31
C THR A 215 7.13 -11.44 11.35
N ARG A 216 5.87 -11.54 10.97
CA ARG A 216 5.15 -10.52 10.21
C ARG A 216 3.73 -10.38 10.74
N SER A 217 3.19 -9.19 10.65
CA SER A 217 1.77 -8.92 10.85
C SER A 217 1.10 -8.67 9.50
N PHE A 218 -0.16 -9.07 9.36
CA PHE A 218 -0.88 -8.99 8.08
C PHE A 218 -2.22 -8.29 8.28
N CYS A 219 -2.44 -7.19 7.57
CA CYS A 219 -3.68 -6.44 7.59
C CYS A 219 -4.50 -6.74 6.35
N TYR A 220 -5.77 -7.08 6.51
CA TYR A 220 -6.65 -7.26 5.36
C TYR A 220 -6.96 -5.90 4.72
N TYR A 221 -7.10 -5.89 3.39
CA TYR A 221 -7.22 -4.64 2.63
C TYR A 221 -8.39 -3.75 3.07
N SER A 222 -9.55 -4.35 3.42
CA SER A 222 -10.72 -3.58 3.81
C SER A 222 -10.51 -2.79 5.12
N ASP A 223 -9.82 -3.39 6.09
CA ASP A 223 -9.43 -2.70 7.32
C ASP A 223 -8.47 -1.55 7.04
N LEU A 224 -7.47 -1.79 6.17
CA LEU A 224 -6.54 -0.75 5.76
C LEU A 224 -7.26 0.42 5.09
N LEU A 225 -8.17 0.15 4.15
CA LEU A 225 -8.94 1.19 3.45
C LEU A 225 -9.75 2.05 4.43
N GLU A 226 -10.41 1.42 5.40
CA GLU A 226 -11.15 2.15 6.42
C GLU A 226 -10.22 3.07 7.25
N GLY A 227 -9.03 2.59 7.62
CA GLY A 227 -8.01 3.40 8.29
C GLY A 227 -7.55 4.59 7.44
N ILE A 228 -7.30 4.38 6.15
CA ILE A 228 -6.91 5.43 5.21
C ILE A 228 -8.01 6.49 5.08
N VAL A 229 -9.27 6.08 4.92
CA VAL A 229 -10.40 7.00 4.79
C VAL A 229 -10.59 7.82 6.07
N ARG A 230 -10.50 7.20 7.24
CA ARG A 230 -10.57 7.93 8.52
C ARG A 230 -9.42 8.93 8.67
N LEU A 231 -8.20 8.54 8.29
CA LEU A 231 -7.05 9.45 8.32
C LEU A 231 -7.25 10.64 7.36
N LEU A 232 -7.74 10.39 6.14
CA LEU A 232 -7.99 11.44 5.13
C LEU A 232 -8.89 12.54 5.69
N PHE A 233 -9.94 12.16 6.43
CA PHE A 233 -10.91 13.10 6.99
C PHE A 233 -10.59 13.56 8.43
N SER A 234 -9.45 13.14 8.99
CA SER A 234 -9.01 13.56 10.32
C SER A 234 -8.30 14.92 10.30
N LYS A 235 -7.98 15.42 11.50
CA LYS A 235 -7.14 16.62 11.67
C LYS A 235 -5.64 16.30 11.81
N ILE A 236 -5.25 15.03 11.72
CA ILE A 236 -3.85 14.61 11.88
C ILE A 236 -3.08 14.94 10.61
N SER A 237 -1.92 15.57 10.74
CA SER A 237 -1.06 15.91 9.59
C SER A 237 0.24 15.10 9.55
N GLY A 238 0.63 14.47 10.65
CA GLY A 238 1.82 13.60 10.74
C GLY A 238 1.56 12.17 10.28
N PRO A 239 2.58 11.32 10.32
CA PRO A 239 2.43 9.91 9.96
C PRO A 239 1.55 9.16 10.96
N VAL A 240 0.75 8.22 10.45
CA VAL A 240 -0.05 7.27 11.24
C VAL A 240 0.19 5.87 10.72
N ASN A 241 0.50 4.95 11.63
CA ASN A 241 0.61 3.54 11.33
C ASN A 241 -0.78 2.91 11.15
N ILE A 242 -1.01 2.30 10.00
CA ILE A 242 -2.21 1.49 9.75
C ILE A 242 -1.77 0.08 9.38
N GLY A 243 -2.18 -0.89 10.20
CA GLY A 243 -1.83 -2.29 10.07
C GLY A 243 -2.41 -3.13 11.20
N ASN A 244 -2.32 -4.45 11.08
CA ASN A 244 -2.73 -5.36 12.15
C ASN A 244 -1.55 -5.62 13.09
N PRO A 245 -1.69 -5.48 14.43
CA PRO A 245 -0.60 -5.78 15.37
C PRO A 245 -0.40 -7.27 15.67
N ASP A 246 -1.28 -8.14 15.19
CA ASP A 246 -1.16 -9.59 15.42
C ASP A 246 -0.04 -10.17 14.58
N GLU A 247 0.95 -10.77 15.23
CA GLU A 247 2.13 -11.33 14.60
C GLU A 247 2.03 -12.83 14.43
N PHE A 248 2.56 -13.29 13.31
CA PHE A 248 2.73 -14.71 12.99
C PHE A 248 4.17 -14.95 12.51
N THR A 249 4.75 -16.05 12.88
CA THR A 249 5.98 -16.53 12.24
C THR A 249 5.68 -16.94 10.81
N ILE A 250 6.66 -16.85 9.92
CA ILE A 250 6.48 -17.26 8.52
C ILE A 250 6.13 -18.74 8.43
N ILE A 251 6.61 -19.57 9.37
CA ILE A 251 6.27 -20.99 9.36
C ILE A 251 4.83 -21.26 9.80
N GLU A 252 4.32 -20.58 10.81
CA GLU A 252 2.89 -20.63 11.21
C GLU A 252 1.99 -20.17 10.06
N PHE A 253 2.38 -19.09 9.41
CA PHE A 253 1.66 -18.57 8.25
C PHE A 253 1.65 -19.59 7.08
N ALA A 254 2.77 -20.22 6.77
CA ALA A 254 2.85 -21.27 5.75
C ALA A 254 1.94 -22.48 6.07
N GLN A 255 1.95 -22.92 7.33
CA GLN A 255 1.08 -24.01 7.80
C GLN A 255 -0.41 -23.64 7.69
N MET A 256 -0.77 -22.39 8.03
CA MET A 256 -2.12 -21.89 7.88
C MET A 256 -2.57 -21.90 6.41
N VAL A 257 -1.72 -21.43 5.48
CA VAL A 257 -2.02 -21.44 4.04
C VAL A 257 -2.22 -22.88 3.54
N ILE A 258 -1.36 -23.85 3.93
CA ILE A 258 -1.51 -25.25 3.57
C ILE A 258 -2.84 -25.80 4.06
N ARG A 259 -3.20 -25.57 5.32
CA ARG A 259 -4.46 -26.02 5.92
C ARG A 259 -5.67 -25.44 5.20
N LEU A 260 -5.68 -24.13 4.94
CA LEU A 260 -6.82 -23.44 4.33
C LEU A 260 -7.02 -23.78 2.86
N SER A 261 -5.95 -24.06 2.13
CA SER A 261 -6.01 -24.43 0.71
C SER A 261 -6.25 -25.93 0.48
N ASN A 262 -6.20 -26.75 1.53
CA ASN A 262 -6.29 -28.21 1.46
C ASN A 262 -5.29 -28.82 0.45
N THR A 263 -4.09 -28.22 0.35
CA THR A 263 -3.02 -28.65 -0.57
C THR A 263 -2.14 -29.73 0.07
N LYS A 264 -1.49 -30.55 -0.77
CA LYS A 264 -0.44 -31.50 -0.35
C LYS A 264 0.97 -30.87 -0.41
N SER A 265 1.07 -29.58 -0.61
CA SER A 265 2.35 -28.85 -0.70
C SER A 265 3.19 -29.02 0.57
N LYS A 266 4.48 -29.20 0.35
CA LYS A 266 5.49 -29.25 1.45
C LYS A 266 6.13 -27.89 1.64
N ILE A 267 6.65 -27.61 2.83
CA ILE A 267 7.47 -26.44 3.09
C ILE A 267 8.92 -26.76 2.70
N VAL A 268 9.57 -25.85 1.96
CA VAL A 268 10.99 -25.92 1.61
C VAL A 268 11.66 -24.63 2.07
N PHE A 269 12.89 -24.77 2.56
CA PHE A 269 13.66 -23.65 3.09
C PHE A 269 14.68 -23.16 2.05
N LYS A 270 14.86 -21.83 1.96
CA LYS A 270 15.87 -21.18 1.12
C LYS A 270 16.64 -20.12 1.91
N THR A 271 17.79 -19.73 1.41
CA THR A 271 18.63 -18.67 2.00
C THR A 271 17.83 -17.37 2.12
N LEU A 272 17.97 -16.69 3.27
CA LEU A 272 17.33 -15.40 3.53
C LEU A 272 17.89 -14.33 2.57
N PRO A 273 17.05 -13.50 1.94
CA PRO A 273 17.51 -12.37 1.16
C PRO A 273 18.27 -11.34 2.01
N THR A 274 19.19 -10.61 1.37
CA THR A 274 19.92 -9.50 2.00
C THR A 274 18.94 -8.42 2.45
N ASP A 275 19.18 -7.83 3.62
CA ASP A 275 18.39 -6.72 4.22
C ASP A 275 16.90 -7.06 4.46
N ASP A 276 16.50 -8.36 4.53
CA ASP A 276 15.13 -8.70 4.89
C ASP A 276 14.90 -8.45 6.40
N PRO A 277 13.96 -7.59 6.80
CA PRO A 277 13.71 -7.27 8.21
C PRO A 277 13.37 -8.50 9.03
N LYS A 278 13.92 -8.61 10.25
CA LYS A 278 13.68 -9.77 11.14
C LYS A 278 12.26 -9.75 11.71
N GLN A 279 11.74 -8.58 12.03
CA GLN A 279 10.41 -8.40 12.63
C GLN A 279 9.75 -7.11 12.14
N ARG A 280 8.41 -7.12 12.00
CA ARG A 280 7.65 -5.94 11.58
C ARG A 280 6.25 -5.99 12.18
N ARG A 281 6.00 -5.08 13.15
CA ARG A 281 4.74 -4.98 13.87
C ARG A 281 4.38 -3.52 14.12
N PRO A 282 3.18 -3.04 13.71
CA PRO A 282 2.77 -1.66 14.01
C PRO A 282 2.43 -1.48 15.48
N ASP A 283 2.87 -0.38 16.08
CA ASP A 283 2.12 0.22 17.17
C ASP A 283 0.96 1.02 16.55
N ILE A 284 -0.27 0.68 16.88
CA ILE A 284 -1.48 1.35 16.36
C ILE A 284 -2.20 2.19 17.42
N THR A 285 -1.50 2.54 18.48
CA THR A 285 -2.08 3.34 19.61
C THR A 285 -2.60 4.68 19.11
N LEU A 286 -1.85 5.35 18.21
CA LEU A 286 -2.27 6.62 17.62
C LEU A 286 -3.54 6.45 16.79
N ALA A 287 -3.60 5.44 15.92
CA ALA A 287 -4.78 5.16 15.09
C ALA A 287 -6.02 4.83 15.95
N LYS A 288 -5.86 4.01 17.00
CA LYS A 288 -6.93 3.70 17.95
C LYS A 288 -7.47 4.95 18.65
N ARG A 289 -6.56 5.80 19.16
CA ARG A 289 -6.93 6.99 19.93
C ARG A 289 -7.59 8.06 19.06
N GLU A 290 -6.96 8.41 17.95
CA GLU A 290 -7.34 9.58 17.16
C GLU A 290 -8.34 9.26 16.03
N LEU A 291 -8.19 8.09 15.39
CA LEU A 291 -9.06 7.68 14.29
C LEU A 291 -10.20 6.77 14.74
N LYS A 292 -10.20 6.31 16.02
CA LYS A 292 -11.13 5.28 16.52
C LYS A 292 -11.10 4.04 15.61
N TRP A 293 -9.92 3.70 15.10
CA TRP A 293 -9.70 2.62 14.17
C TRP A 293 -8.88 1.49 14.79
N SER A 294 -9.28 0.27 14.51
CA SER A 294 -8.51 -0.97 14.71
C SER A 294 -8.91 -1.98 13.63
N PRO A 295 -8.01 -2.93 13.28
CA PRO A 295 -8.35 -3.99 12.34
C PRO A 295 -9.45 -4.89 12.95
N LYS A 296 -10.31 -5.46 12.09
CA LYS A 296 -11.45 -6.29 12.47
C LYS A 296 -11.43 -7.66 11.82
N VAL A 297 -10.83 -7.77 10.64
CA VAL A 297 -10.80 -9.01 9.86
C VAL A 297 -9.69 -9.91 10.37
N PHE A 298 -10.04 -11.11 10.80
CA PHE A 298 -9.07 -12.12 11.22
C PHE A 298 -8.29 -12.65 10.02
N LEU A 299 -7.02 -13.05 10.27
CA LEU A 299 -6.12 -13.49 9.20
C LEU A 299 -6.71 -14.66 8.38
N GLU A 300 -7.30 -15.66 9.04
CA GLU A 300 -7.90 -16.81 8.34
C GLU A 300 -9.07 -16.43 7.43
N GLU A 301 -9.92 -15.51 7.87
CA GLU A 301 -11.07 -15.00 7.12
C GLU A 301 -10.59 -14.29 5.84
N GLY A 302 -9.72 -13.30 5.99
CA GLY A 302 -9.18 -12.58 4.85
C GLY A 302 -8.37 -13.46 3.88
N LEU A 303 -7.68 -14.50 4.40
CA LEU A 303 -6.99 -15.47 3.55
C LEU A 303 -7.97 -16.32 2.72
N ARG A 304 -9.08 -16.77 3.29
CA ARG A 304 -10.10 -17.52 2.54
C ARG A 304 -10.63 -16.70 1.36
N GLU A 305 -11.06 -15.47 1.62
CA GLU A 305 -11.53 -14.56 0.56
C GLU A 305 -10.46 -14.28 -0.50
N THR A 306 -9.20 -14.07 -0.06
CA THR A 306 -8.10 -13.84 -0.99
C THR A 306 -7.81 -15.07 -1.86
N MET A 307 -7.85 -16.26 -1.27
CA MET A 307 -7.65 -17.53 -2.01
C MET A 307 -8.76 -17.79 -3.01
N GLU A 308 -10.03 -17.53 -2.66
CA GLU A 308 -11.17 -17.67 -3.57
C GLU A 308 -11.00 -16.73 -4.76
N TRP A 309 -10.69 -15.46 -4.49
CA TRP A 309 -10.42 -14.52 -5.56
C TRP A 309 -9.28 -14.97 -6.48
N PHE A 310 -8.19 -15.52 -5.92
CA PHE A 310 -7.07 -16.02 -6.72
C PHE A 310 -7.47 -17.21 -7.58
N LYS A 311 -8.28 -18.15 -7.06
CA LYS A 311 -8.81 -19.29 -7.86
C LYS A 311 -9.61 -18.84 -9.05
N GLU A 312 -10.45 -17.82 -8.89
CA GLU A 312 -11.29 -17.26 -9.96
C GLU A 312 -10.49 -16.48 -11.01
N HIS A 313 -9.28 -16.02 -10.67
CA HIS A 313 -8.44 -15.16 -11.51
C HIS A 313 -7.07 -15.80 -11.84
N MET A 314 -6.94 -17.11 -11.64
CA MET A 314 -5.80 -17.88 -12.15
C MET A 314 -6.00 -18.08 -13.67
N ASP A 315 -5.17 -17.41 -14.47
CA ASP A 315 -4.99 -17.70 -15.91
C ASP A 315 -3.93 -18.80 -16.08
#